data_20395e1db2b5c16036ae206400aa5075
#
_entry.id   20395e1db2b5c16036ae206400aa5075
#
_cell.length_a   1.000
_cell.length_b   1.000
_cell.length_c   1.000
_cell.angle_alpha   90.00
_cell.angle_beta   90.00
_cell.angle_gamma   90.00
#
_symmetry.space_group_name_H-M   'P 1'
#
loop_
_entity.id
_entity.type
_entity.pdbx_description
1 polymer ?
#
loop_
_entity_poly.entity_id
_entity_poly.type
_entity_poly.pdbx_seq_one_letter_code
_entity_poly.pdbx_strand_id
1 'polypeptide(L)'
;MPGRAATRTDERAPARATGCDAADCAKPAPLYQTVATRKPRAQLSEFLVAPAQRAARARDWPRAIPLYQALVVARGPGSPEAKQLATLWTLAGQNERAAEAWSDYAAAVADPAEHGAAAAEAARLATTSDPFADKLALGEQTGEARRAFALGRAAYSARQWGDALVYFHLGHALAPELPGFLRELGATYDQLGAEAPKREFYRRYLVQRPLGANADLVRGELARTKDPLGTLQLSSSLPCSELWINRQKLTGKLPDKGLVVAPGTYKGLCFNPRYEMALFEYATVEPGKAATLAFRWAIVENRLAHPLGRIALENPKAPGVMIDLGITSPEVGVAAPADGRKLKMILKDDSGVRTEVRAVQIEPGQRLVVKW
;
A
#
# COMPACT_ATOMS: atom_id res chain seq x y z
N MET A 1 21.28 53.26 22.24
CA MET A 1 20.43 52.13 22.76
C MET A 1 20.63 50.96 21.86
N PRO A 2 21.23 49.82 22.35
CA PRO A 2 21.48 48.67 21.45
C PRO A 2 20.27 47.72 21.50
N GLY A 3 19.83 47.33 20.28
CA GLY A 3 18.77 46.36 20.08
C GLY A 3 19.22 44.95 20.47
N ARG A 4 18.40 44.29 21.27
CA ARG A 4 18.53 42.88 21.62
C ARG A 4 18.29 42.01 20.39
N ALA A 5 19.31 41.29 19.97
CA ALA A 5 19.16 40.15 19.08
C ALA A 5 18.46 39.02 19.82
N ALA A 6 17.26 38.66 19.36
CA ALA A 6 16.56 37.45 19.80
C ALA A 6 17.24 36.25 19.15
N THR A 7 17.98 35.49 19.95
CA THR A 7 18.42 34.14 19.59
C THR A 7 17.20 33.24 19.47
N ARG A 8 16.78 32.95 18.23
CA ARG A 8 15.88 31.84 17.95
C ARG A 8 16.64 30.53 18.24
N THR A 9 16.40 30.00 19.41
CA THR A 9 16.65 28.59 19.66
C THR A 9 15.71 27.78 18.78
N ASP A 10 16.30 27.18 17.73
CA ASP A 10 15.63 26.23 16.85
C ASP A 10 15.44 24.92 17.68
N GLU A 11 14.48 24.92 18.59
CA GLU A 11 13.93 23.71 19.18
C GLU A 11 13.16 22.98 18.09
N ARG A 12 13.89 22.24 17.25
CA ARG A 12 13.30 21.15 16.48
C ARG A 12 12.76 20.14 17.48
N ALA A 13 11.48 20.26 17.79
CA ALA A 13 10.74 19.23 18.49
C ALA A 13 11.05 17.87 17.81
N PRO A 14 11.41 16.83 18.58
CA PRO A 14 11.67 15.51 18.00
C PRO A 14 10.45 15.13 17.18
N ALA A 15 10.67 14.78 15.90
CA ALA A 15 9.61 14.37 14.99
C ALA A 15 8.79 13.29 15.69
N ARG A 16 7.55 13.63 16.09
CA ARG A 16 6.63 12.68 16.71
C ARG A 16 6.51 11.49 15.78
N ALA A 17 6.84 10.31 16.29
CA ALA A 17 6.64 9.07 15.57
C ALA A 17 5.18 9.03 15.12
N THR A 18 4.95 9.25 13.82
CA THR A 18 3.62 9.39 13.26
C THR A 18 2.83 8.13 13.57
N GLY A 19 1.86 8.24 14.45
CA GLY A 19 0.94 7.16 14.77
C GLY A 19 1.16 6.44 16.11
N CYS A 20 1.95 6.99 17.04
CA CYS A 20 2.13 6.42 18.37
C CYS A 20 1.85 7.50 19.42
N ASP A 21 1.02 7.21 20.42
CA ASP A 21 0.90 8.08 21.59
C ASP A 21 2.18 8.05 22.40
N ALA A 22 2.64 9.21 22.86
CA ALA A 22 3.91 9.35 23.58
C ALA A 22 4.01 8.41 24.80
N ALA A 23 2.89 8.14 25.48
CA ALA A 23 2.83 7.22 26.62
C ALA A 23 2.98 5.74 26.21
N ASP A 24 2.45 5.34 25.05
CA ASP A 24 2.56 3.96 24.54
C ASP A 24 3.93 3.68 23.91
N CYS A 25 4.55 4.70 23.30
CA CYS A 25 5.92 4.59 22.78
C CYS A 25 6.96 4.54 23.89
N ALA A 26 6.70 5.13 25.04
CA ALA A 26 7.63 5.14 26.17
C ALA A 26 7.69 3.80 26.93
N LYS A 27 6.68 2.93 26.76
CA LYS A 27 6.62 1.62 27.41
C LYS A 27 6.82 0.50 26.38
N PRO A 28 8.05 0.01 26.15
CA PRO A 28 8.25 -1.12 25.24
C PRO A 28 7.48 -2.35 25.74
N ALA A 29 6.95 -3.12 24.79
CA ALA A 29 6.34 -4.41 25.13
C ALA A 29 7.34 -5.29 25.89
N PRO A 30 6.90 -6.20 26.77
CA PRO A 30 7.79 -7.09 27.53
C PRO A 30 8.80 -7.84 26.66
N LEU A 31 8.40 -8.17 25.41
CA LEU A 31 9.27 -8.80 24.42
C LEU A 31 10.50 -7.94 24.09
N TYR A 32 10.37 -6.61 24.14
CA TYR A 32 11.41 -5.66 23.74
C TYR A 32 12.18 -5.04 24.92
N GLN A 33 11.73 -5.21 26.16
CA GLN A 33 12.39 -4.62 27.34
C GLN A 33 13.86 -5.00 27.43
N THR A 34 14.19 -6.27 27.19
CA THR A 34 15.55 -6.78 27.22
C THR A 34 16.37 -6.32 26.01
N VAL A 35 15.71 -6.05 24.90
CA VAL A 35 16.31 -5.65 23.63
C VAL A 35 16.68 -4.16 23.63
N ALA A 36 15.94 -3.33 24.38
CA ALA A 36 16.21 -1.90 24.54
C ALA A 36 17.57 -1.59 25.22
N THR A 37 18.30 -2.59 25.73
CA THR A 37 19.59 -2.46 26.38
C THR A 37 20.81 -2.34 25.45
N ARG A 38 20.61 -2.03 24.14
CA ARG A 38 21.68 -1.82 23.16
C ARG A 38 22.62 -3.02 22.94
N LYS A 39 22.06 -4.23 22.89
CA LYS A 39 22.85 -5.42 22.61
C LYS A 39 23.25 -5.54 21.14
N PRO A 40 24.42 -6.16 20.82
CA PRO A 40 24.81 -6.45 19.45
C PRO A 40 23.74 -7.24 18.68
N ARG A 41 23.68 -7.07 17.36
CA ARG A 41 22.68 -7.70 16.48
C ARG A 41 22.53 -9.22 16.71
N ALA A 42 23.65 -9.93 16.90
CA ALA A 42 23.62 -11.37 17.19
C ALA A 42 22.85 -11.68 18.48
N GLN A 43 23.14 -10.93 19.56
CA GLN A 43 22.44 -11.11 20.85
C GLN A 43 20.97 -10.69 20.77
N LEU A 44 20.65 -9.65 19.98
CA LEU A 44 19.27 -9.24 19.72
C LEU A 44 18.47 -10.39 19.10
N SER A 45 19.03 -11.08 18.11
CA SER A 45 18.35 -12.20 17.43
C SER A 45 18.08 -13.37 18.37
N GLU A 46 18.96 -13.64 19.34
CA GLU A 46 18.77 -14.72 20.32
C GLU A 46 17.50 -14.54 21.16
N PHE A 47 17.18 -13.28 21.55
CA PHE A 47 15.95 -13.00 22.29
C PHE A 47 14.66 -13.25 21.48
N LEU A 48 14.74 -13.20 20.16
CA LEU A 48 13.58 -13.42 19.29
C LEU A 48 13.32 -14.90 19.02
N VAL A 49 14.32 -15.79 19.15
CA VAL A 49 14.22 -17.22 18.83
C VAL A 49 13.12 -17.91 19.66
N ALA A 50 13.22 -17.81 20.97
CA ALA A 50 12.27 -18.51 21.85
C ALA A 50 10.82 -18.00 21.69
N PRO A 51 10.54 -16.69 21.59
CA PRO A 51 9.20 -16.19 21.25
C PRO A 51 8.72 -16.66 19.87
N ALA A 52 9.58 -16.65 18.85
CA ALA A 52 9.24 -17.08 17.50
C ALA A 52 8.85 -18.56 17.47
N GLN A 53 9.63 -19.42 18.12
CA GLN A 53 9.36 -20.86 18.23
C GLN A 53 8.07 -21.12 19.01
N ARG A 54 7.79 -20.41 20.11
CA ARG A 54 6.53 -20.56 20.85
C ARG A 54 5.33 -20.21 20.00
N ALA A 55 5.38 -19.07 19.29
CA ALA A 55 4.32 -18.64 18.40
C ALA A 55 4.09 -19.65 17.26
N ALA A 56 5.16 -20.15 16.64
CA ALA A 56 5.07 -21.16 15.60
C ALA A 56 4.45 -22.48 16.08
N ARG A 57 4.84 -22.98 17.26
CA ARG A 57 4.25 -24.18 17.87
C ARG A 57 2.77 -23.99 18.21
N ALA A 58 2.38 -22.79 18.62
CA ALA A 58 0.99 -22.44 18.91
C ALA A 58 0.17 -22.18 17.63
N ARG A 59 0.78 -22.24 16.44
CA ARG A 59 0.17 -21.87 15.15
C ARG A 59 -0.36 -20.43 15.12
N ASP A 60 0.21 -19.55 15.91
CA ASP A 60 -0.08 -18.11 15.91
C ASP A 60 0.76 -17.46 14.79
N TRP A 61 0.30 -17.64 13.55
CA TRP A 61 1.01 -17.16 12.36
C TRP A 61 1.20 -15.64 12.36
N PRO A 62 0.18 -14.81 12.70
CA PRO A 62 0.33 -13.36 12.79
C PRO A 62 1.46 -12.91 13.70
N ARG A 63 1.80 -13.71 14.70
CA ARG A 63 2.90 -13.42 15.62
C ARG A 63 4.20 -14.12 15.23
N ALA A 64 4.15 -15.35 14.75
CA ALA A 64 5.33 -16.14 14.39
C ALA A 64 6.08 -15.54 13.20
N ILE A 65 5.35 -15.23 12.12
CA ILE A 65 5.92 -14.78 10.84
C ILE A 65 6.75 -13.50 11.01
N PRO A 66 6.27 -12.40 11.65
CA PRO A 66 7.08 -11.20 11.86
C PRO A 66 8.36 -11.46 12.66
N LEU A 67 8.29 -12.34 13.66
CA LEU A 67 9.46 -12.69 14.47
C LEU A 67 10.51 -13.44 13.64
N TYR A 68 10.09 -14.40 12.80
CA TYR A 68 11.01 -15.08 11.89
C TYR A 68 11.55 -14.17 10.80
N GLN A 69 10.77 -13.22 10.28
CA GLN A 69 11.27 -12.21 9.34
C GLN A 69 12.40 -11.38 9.97
N ALA A 70 12.23 -10.92 11.22
CA ALA A 70 13.28 -10.22 11.94
C ALA A 70 14.53 -11.09 12.18
N LEU A 71 14.34 -12.39 12.45
CA LEU A 71 15.45 -13.35 12.60
C LEU A 71 16.20 -13.54 11.28
N VAL A 72 15.51 -13.65 10.15
CA VAL A 72 16.13 -13.75 8.82
C VAL A 72 16.96 -12.51 8.50
N VAL A 73 16.44 -11.30 8.82
CA VAL A 73 17.23 -10.06 8.67
C VAL A 73 18.50 -10.08 9.53
N ALA A 74 18.42 -10.65 10.74
CA ALA A 74 19.57 -10.72 11.66
C ALA A 74 20.59 -11.78 11.27
N ARG A 75 20.18 -12.93 10.72
CA ARG A 75 21.00 -14.12 10.50
C ARG A 75 21.28 -14.43 9.03
N GLY A 76 20.53 -13.83 8.13
CA GLY A 76 20.69 -13.97 6.68
C GLY A 76 19.71 -14.96 6.03
N PRO A 77 19.57 -14.85 4.68
CA PRO A 77 18.58 -15.61 3.92
C PRO A 77 18.91 -17.12 3.81
N GLY A 78 20.15 -17.54 4.02
CA GLY A 78 20.54 -18.96 4.05
C GLY A 78 20.45 -19.59 5.47
N SER A 79 19.89 -18.90 6.45
CA SER A 79 19.78 -19.39 7.83
C SER A 79 18.66 -20.43 7.99
N PRO A 80 18.72 -21.27 9.05
CA PRO A 80 17.62 -22.17 9.40
C PRO A 80 16.29 -21.43 9.63
N GLU A 81 16.37 -20.19 10.08
CA GLU A 81 15.19 -19.32 10.28
C GLU A 81 14.54 -18.90 8.97
N ALA A 82 15.31 -18.74 7.90
CA ALA A 82 14.76 -18.46 6.57
C ALA A 82 13.97 -19.64 6.03
N LYS A 83 14.48 -20.87 6.18
CA LYS A 83 13.75 -22.11 5.86
C LYS A 83 12.46 -22.22 6.68
N GLN A 84 12.55 -21.91 7.98
CA GLN A 84 11.39 -21.94 8.85
C GLN A 84 10.36 -20.87 8.46
N LEU A 85 10.78 -19.67 8.08
CA LEU A 85 9.89 -18.61 7.59
C LEU A 85 9.13 -19.05 6.32
N ALA A 86 9.83 -19.63 5.35
CA ALA A 86 9.21 -20.16 4.13
C ALA A 86 8.19 -21.26 4.46
N THR A 87 8.52 -22.16 5.39
CA THR A 87 7.60 -23.18 5.91
C THR A 87 6.36 -22.56 6.57
N LEU A 88 6.54 -21.49 7.37
CA LEU A 88 5.42 -20.81 8.04
C LEU A 88 4.47 -20.16 7.04
N TRP A 89 5.00 -19.51 5.99
CA TRP A 89 4.17 -18.96 4.92
C TRP A 89 3.38 -20.05 4.21
N THR A 90 4.01 -21.21 3.94
CA THR A 90 3.33 -22.38 3.35
C THR A 90 2.19 -22.89 4.25
N LEU A 91 2.45 -23.04 5.57
CA LEU A 91 1.45 -23.49 6.54
C LEU A 91 0.32 -22.48 6.77
N ALA A 92 0.61 -21.19 6.57
CA ALA A 92 -0.37 -20.12 6.63
C ALA A 92 -1.22 -20.00 5.34
N GLY A 93 -0.93 -20.80 4.30
CA GLY A 93 -1.63 -20.79 3.02
C GLY A 93 -1.33 -19.56 2.15
N GLN A 94 -0.25 -18.82 2.44
CA GLN A 94 0.19 -17.64 1.70
C GLN A 94 1.17 -18.05 0.60
N ASN A 95 0.66 -18.76 -0.43
CA ASN A 95 1.49 -19.47 -1.42
C ASN A 95 2.45 -18.54 -2.19
N GLU A 96 2.03 -17.32 -2.55
CA GLU A 96 2.88 -16.34 -3.24
C GLU A 96 4.09 -15.95 -2.36
N ARG A 97 3.85 -15.58 -1.10
CA ARG A 97 4.91 -15.23 -0.14
C ARG A 97 5.78 -16.42 0.25
N ALA A 98 5.19 -17.61 0.29
CA ALA A 98 5.93 -18.84 0.53
C ALA A 98 6.87 -19.13 -0.64
N ALA A 99 6.41 -18.98 -1.89
CA ALA A 99 7.22 -19.15 -3.07
C ALA A 99 8.43 -18.18 -3.11
N GLU A 100 8.20 -16.90 -2.79
CA GLU A 100 9.27 -15.91 -2.66
C GLU A 100 10.29 -16.33 -1.58
N ALA A 101 9.81 -16.65 -0.37
CA ALA A 101 10.68 -17.02 0.74
C ALA A 101 11.48 -18.30 0.48
N TRP A 102 10.88 -19.31 -0.17
CA TRP A 102 11.59 -20.52 -0.60
C TRP A 102 12.61 -20.22 -1.70
N SER A 103 12.32 -19.31 -2.64
CA SER A 103 13.27 -18.88 -3.67
C SER A 103 14.47 -18.15 -3.07
N ASP A 104 14.23 -17.24 -2.12
CA ASP A 104 15.29 -16.50 -1.41
C ASP A 104 16.19 -17.46 -0.61
N TYR A 105 15.58 -18.43 0.07
CA TYR A 105 16.34 -19.45 0.80
C TYR A 105 17.15 -20.32 -0.15
N ALA A 106 16.56 -20.81 -1.25
CA ALA A 106 17.27 -21.60 -2.25
C ALA A 106 18.50 -20.85 -2.80
N ALA A 107 18.35 -19.57 -3.14
CA ALA A 107 19.44 -18.75 -3.68
C ALA A 107 20.62 -18.57 -2.69
N ALA A 108 20.36 -18.72 -1.38
CA ALA A 108 21.35 -18.43 -0.33
C ALA A 108 21.93 -19.70 0.35
N VAL A 109 21.27 -20.86 0.25
CA VAL A 109 21.75 -22.10 0.86
C VAL A 109 22.88 -22.72 0.05
N ALA A 110 23.92 -23.16 0.74
CA ALA A 110 25.14 -23.70 0.09
C ALA A 110 25.01 -25.19 -0.31
N ASP A 111 24.15 -25.95 0.37
CA ASP A 111 23.96 -27.37 0.09
C ASP A 111 23.16 -27.56 -1.21
N PRO A 112 23.72 -28.23 -2.25
CA PRO A 112 23.04 -28.43 -3.53
C PRO A 112 21.72 -29.21 -3.43
N ALA A 113 21.65 -30.20 -2.52
CA ALA A 113 20.43 -30.97 -2.32
C ALA A 113 19.30 -30.12 -1.70
N GLU A 114 19.67 -29.33 -0.72
CA GLU A 114 18.75 -28.38 -0.06
C GLU A 114 18.31 -27.26 -1.01
N HIS A 115 19.23 -26.74 -1.83
CA HIS A 115 18.94 -25.80 -2.91
C HIS A 115 17.89 -26.37 -3.87
N GLY A 116 18.13 -27.59 -4.39
CA GLY A 116 17.20 -28.22 -5.33
C GLY A 116 15.82 -28.45 -4.75
N ALA A 117 15.74 -28.90 -3.51
CA ALA A 117 14.46 -29.10 -2.80
C ALA A 117 13.70 -27.79 -2.58
N ALA A 118 14.39 -26.75 -2.15
CA ALA A 118 13.80 -25.43 -1.91
C ALA A 118 13.32 -24.78 -3.22
N ALA A 119 14.11 -24.87 -4.30
CA ALA A 119 13.72 -24.34 -5.60
C ALA A 119 12.50 -25.08 -6.19
N ALA A 120 12.41 -26.39 -6.02
CA ALA A 120 11.25 -27.18 -6.43
C ALA A 120 9.99 -26.80 -5.67
N GLU A 121 10.10 -26.56 -4.35
CA GLU A 121 8.96 -26.13 -3.53
C GLU A 121 8.51 -24.71 -3.89
N ALA A 122 9.45 -23.79 -4.15
CA ALA A 122 9.13 -22.45 -4.64
C ALA A 122 8.35 -22.50 -5.97
N ALA A 123 8.82 -23.31 -6.93
CA ALA A 123 8.15 -23.47 -8.22
C ALA A 123 6.73 -24.07 -8.07
N ARG A 124 6.58 -25.07 -7.21
CA ARG A 124 5.27 -25.69 -6.92
C ARG A 124 4.28 -24.66 -6.35
N LEU A 125 4.71 -23.85 -5.39
CA LEU A 125 3.87 -22.87 -4.73
C LEU A 125 3.51 -21.69 -5.65
N ALA A 126 4.43 -21.26 -6.52
CA ALA A 126 4.18 -20.18 -7.48
C ALA A 126 3.04 -20.50 -8.46
N THR A 127 2.80 -21.79 -8.74
CA THR A 127 1.71 -22.24 -9.64
C THR A 127 0.42 -22.61 -8.89
N THR A 128 0.42 -22.59 -7.55
CA THR A 128 -0.72 -22.96 -6.73
C THR A 128 -1.53 -21.71 -6.39
N SER A 129 -2.83 -21.70 -6.71
CA SER A 129 -3.71 -20.58 -6.30
C SER A 129 -3.72 -20.48 -4.77
N ASP A 130 -3.72 -19.24 -4.28
CA ASP A 130 -3.72 -18.94 -2.84
C ASP A 130 -5.15 -18.60 -2.36
N PRO A 131 -5.93 -19.60 -1.89
CA PRO A 131 -7.29 -19.36 -1.43
C PRO A 131 -7.36 -18.59 -0.10
N PHE A 132 -6.19 -18.36 0.55
CA PHE A 132 -6.09 -17.72 1.86
C PHE A 132 -5.29 -16.42 1.84
N ALA A 133 -4.88 -15.93 0.67
CA ALA A 133 -4.04 -14.74 0.54
C ALA A 133 -4.54 -13.52 1.34
N ASP A 134 -5.86 -13.35 1.41
CA ASP A 134 -6.49 -12.22 2.10
C ASP A 134 -6.89 -12.52 3.56
N LYS A 135 -6.66 -13.74 4.05
CA LYS A 135 -7.16 -14.18 5.37
C LYS A 135 -6.16 -13.96 6.51
N LEU A 136 -4.91 -13.70 6.22
CA LEU A 136 -3.89 -13.48 7.25
C LEU A 136 -3.83 -12.00 7.64
N ALA A 137 -4.49 -11.63 8.74
CA ALA A 137 -4.54 -10.26 9.26
C ALA A 137 -3.27 -9.89 10.02
N LEU A 138 -2.17 -9.60 9.30
CA LEU A 138 -0.91 -9.14 9.93
C LEU A 138 -1.00 -7.71 10.45
N GLY A 139 -1.96 -6.90 10.00
CA GLY A 139 -2.12 -5.48 10.37
C GLY A 139 -2.70 -5.21 11.76
N GLU A 140 -3.23 -6.23 12.46
CA GLU A 140 -3.88 -6.05 13.77
C GLU A 140 -2.93 -5.72 14.91
N GLN A 141 -1.61 -5.93 14.73
CA GLN A 141 -0.59 -5.72 15.76
C GLN A 141 0.02 -4.30 15.75
N THR A 142 -0.80 -3.29 15.49
CA THR A 142 -0.34 -1.89 15.31
C THR A 142 0.39 -1.33 16.54
N GLY A 143 -0.01 -1.67 17.74
CA GLY A 143 0.65 -1.23 18.98
C GLY A 143 2.10 -1.73 19.09
N GLU A 144 2.33 -3.02 18.80
CA GLU A 144 3.69 -3.61 18.78
C GLU A 144 4.54 -3.03 17.63
N ALA A 145 3.95 -2.82 16.46
CA ALA A 145 4.63 -2.18 15.34
C ALA A 145 5.11 -0.76 15.70
N ARG A 146 4.29 0.04 16.36
CA ARG A 146 4.67 1.38 16.81
C ARG A 146 5.82 1.36 17.83
N ARG A 147 5.83 0.39 18.74
CA ARG A 147 6.95 0.19 19.67
C ARG A 147 8.21 -0.21 18.94
N ALA A 148 8.12 -1.13 17.97
CA ALA A 148 9.25 -1.49 17.12
C ALA A 148 9.79 -0.28 16.34
N PHE A 149 8.90 0.60 15.83
CA PHE A 149 9.31 1.84 15.19
C PHE A 149 10.11 2.76 16.12
N ALA A 150 9.62 2.97 17.33
CA ALA A 150 10.31 3.81 18.32
C ALA A 150 11.71 3.26 18.67
N LEU A 151 11.82 1.94 18.88
CA LEU A 151 13.10 1.27 19.16
C LEU A 151 14.04 1.33 17.96
N GLY A 152 13.54 1.12 16.75
CA GLY A 152 14.29 1.28 15.51
C GLY A 152 14.85 2.69 15.35
N ARG A 153 14.06 3.72 15.65
CA ARG A 153 14.50 5.12 15.62
C ARG A 153 15.56 5.40 16.68
N ALA A 154 15.42 4.85 17.88
CA ALA A 154 16.43 4.99 18.94
C ALA A 154 17.76 4.33 18.54
N ALA A 155 17.71 3.11 17.99
CA ALA A 155 18.87 2.40 17.46
C ALA A 155 19.53 3.17 16.29
N TYR A 156 18.73 3.69 15.37
CA TYR A 156 19.21 4.52 14.25
C TYR A 156 19.95 5.77 14.77
N SER A 157 19.35 6.50 15.72
CA SER A 157 19.98 7.68 16.31
C SER A 157 21.29 7.36 17.06
N ALA A 158 21.39 6.14 17.61
CA ALA A 158 22.59 5.62 18.25
C ALA A 158 23.62 5.03 17.25
N ARG A 159 23.36 5.13 15.93
CA ARG A 159 24.17 4.54 14.85
C ARG A 159 24.31 3.01 14.93
N GLN A 160 23.36 2.35 15.57
CA GLN A 160 23.26 0.89 15.65
C GLN A 160 22.43 0.38 14.45
N TRP A 161 22.97 0.53 13.24
CA TRP A 161 22.22 0.31 12.00
C TRP A 161 21.64 -1.09 11.88
N GLY A 162 22.40 -2.12 12.32
CA GLY A 162 21.92 -3.51 12.31
C GLY A 162 20.70 -3.73 13.20
N ASP A 163 20.70 -3.15 14.40
CA ASP A 163 19.58 -3.26 15.34
C ASP A 163 18.38 -2.48 14.82
N ALA A 164 18.61 -1.30 14.24
CA ALA A 164 17.57 -0.50 13.60
C ALA A 164 16.86 -1.28 12.49
N LEU A 165 17.61 -2.00 11.64
CA LEU A 165 17.03 -2.84 10.60
C LEU A 165 16.11 -3.91 11.18
N VAL A 166 16.55 -4.63 12.23
CA VAL A 166 15.73 -5.69 12.86
C VAL A 166 14.41 -5.13 13.36
N TYR A 167 14.44 -3.98 14.04
CA TYR A 167 13.21 -3.35 14.54
C TYR A 167 12.32 -2.84 13.43
N PHE A 168 12.87 -2.19 12.39
CA PHE A 168 12.06 -1.68 11.29
C PHE A 168 11.45 -2.80 10.45
N HIS A 169 12.18 -3.89 10.20
CA HIS A 169 11.62 -5.06 9.53
C HIS A 169 10.53 -5.72 10.36
N LEU A 170 10.75 -5.91 11.65
CA LEU A 170 9.73 -6.44 12.56
C LEU A 170 8.46 -5.56 12.54
N GLY A 171 8.63 -4.26 12.69
CA GLY A 171 7.50 -3.32 12.70
C GLY A 171 6.76 -3.28 11.36
N HIS A 172 7.48 -3.34 10.23
CA HIS A 172 6.87 -3.41 8.91
C HIS A 172 6.09 -4.71 8.69
N ALA A 173 6.61 -5.83 9.19
CA ALA A 173 5.90 -7.11 9.09
C ALA A 173 4.64 -7.15 9.96
N LEU A 174 4.65 -6.48 11.12
CA LEU A 174 3.49 -6.36 12.01
C LEU A 174 2.42 -5.41 11.46
N ALA A 175 2.81 -4.34 10.77
CA ALA A 175 1.90 -3.33 10.23
C ALA A 175 2.41 -2.82 8.86
N PRO A 176 2.25 -3.62 7.80
CA PRO A 176 2.74 -3.30 6.45
C PRO A 176 2.06 -2.08 5.83
N GLU A 177 0.88 -1.70 6.32
CA GLU A 177 0.15 -0.50 5.93
C GLU A 177 0.78 0.81 6.45
N LEU A 178 1.73 0.73 7.39
CA LEU A 178 2.45 1.89 7.91
C LEU A 178 3.71 2.18 7.08
N PRO A 179 3.65 3.13 6.14
CA PRO A 179 4.73 3.36 5.16
C PRO A 179 6.01 3.95 5.78
N GLY A 180 5.92 4.47 7.01
CA GLY A 180 7.07 5.00 7.72
C GLY A 180 8.22 4.00 7.83
N PHE A 181 7.92 2.72 8.00
CA PHE A 181 8.92 1.65 8.04
C PHE A 181 9.73 1.54 6.75
N LEU A 182 9.07 1.63 5.60
CA LEU A 182 9.75 1.54 4.30
C LEU A 182 10.77 2.67 4.12
N ARG A 183 10.43 3.89 4.54
CA ARG A 183 11.35 5.02 4.51
C ARG A 183 12.53 4.80 5.46
N GLU A 184 12.29 4.39 6.70
CA GLU A 184 13.33 4.17 7.68
C GLU A 184 14.25 3.00 7.28
N LEU A 185 13.71 1.94 6.67
CA LEU A 185 14.48 0.85 6.10
C LEU A 185 15.40 1.36 4.99
N GLY A 186 14.85 2.14 4.03
CA GLY A 186 15.66 2.76 2.98
C GLY A 186 16.80 3.62 3.54
N ALA A 187 16.50 4.49 4.53
CA ALA A 187 17.50 5.31 5.20
C ALA A 187 18.56 4.50 5.96
N THR A 188 18.16 3.39 6.58
CA THR A 188 19.10 2.55 7.33
C THR A 188 20.01 1.76 6.40
N TYR A 189 19.50 1.24 5.28
CA TYR A 189 20.32 0.61 4.25
C TYR A 189 21.29 1.60 3.57
N ASP A 190 20.89 2.88 3.43
CA ASP A 190 21.79 3.94 2.97
C ASP A 190 23.00 4.10 3.89
N GLN A 191 22.78 4.12 5.21
CA GLN A 191 23.88 4.20 6.20
C GLN A 191 24.79 2.97 6.17
N LEU A 192 24.33 1.84 5.67
CA LEU A 192 25.11 0.61 5.50
C LEU A 192 25.78 0.50 4.11
N GLY A 193 25.58 1.48 3.23
CA GLY A 193 26.08 1.45 1.85
C GLY A 193 25.40 0.38 0.97
N ALA A 194 24.25 -0.13 1.39
CA ALA A 194 23.53 -1.19 0.69
C ALA A 194 22.53 -0.60 -0.32
N GLU A 195 23.03 -0.21 -1.50
CA GLU A 195 22.27 0.54 -2.51
C GLU A 195 21.03 -0.20 -3.07
N ALA A 196 21.12 -1.51 -3.29
CA ALA A 196 20.00 -2.27 -3.87
C ALA A 196 18.77 -2.30 -2.93
N PRO A 197 18.87 -2.73 -1.66
CA PRO A 197 17.75 -2.71 -0.75
C PRO A 197 17.30 -1.27 -0.41
N LYS A 198 18.21 -0.28 -0.33
CA LYS A 198 17.84 1.14 -0.17
C LYS A 198 16.85 1.56 -1.24
N ARG A 199 17.19 1.35 -2.52
CA ARG A 199 16.33 1.72 -3.66
C ARG A 199 15.00 0.99 -3.61
N GLU A 200 15.00 -0.30 -3.31
CA GLU A 200 13.79 -1.10 -3.22
C GLU A 200 12.81 -0.55 -2.17
N PHE A 201 13.27 -0.29 -0.95
CA PHE A 201 12.42 0.24 0.12
C PHE A 201 11.93 1.67 -0.18
N TYR A 202 12.75 2.50 -0.77
CA TYR A 202 12.35 3.85 -1.19
C TYR A 202 11.32 3.84 -2.32
N ARG A 203 11.45 2.94 -3.31
CA ARG A 203 10.43 2.74 -4.36
C ARG A 203 9.09 2.32 -3.72
N ARG A 204 9.11 1.31 -2.86
CA ARG A 204 7.90 0.84 -2.15
C ARG A 204 7.25 1.94 -1.32
N TYR A 205 8.06 2.77 -0.64
CA TYR A 205 7.54 3.95 0.06
C TYR A 205 6.83 4.91 -0.89
N LEU A 206 7.44 5.27 -2.02
CA LEU A 206 6.84 6.20 -2.99
C LEU A 206 5.58 5.64 -3.65
N VAL A 207 5.50 4.32 -3.87
CA VAL A 207 4.26 3.71 -4.35
C VAL A 207 3.15 3.86 -3.31
N GLN A 208 3.42 3.59 -2.04
CA GLN A 208 2.42 3.73 -0.98
C GLN A 208 2.08 5.20 -0.65
N ARG A 209 3.04 6.09 -0.75
CA ARG A 209 2.93 7.51 -0.34
C ARG A 209 3.48 8.48 -1.38
N PRO A 210 2.91 8.51 -2.59
CA PRO A 210 3.41 9.38 -3.65
C PRO A 210 3.25 10.87 -3.36
N LEU A 211 2.34 11.27 -2.46
CA LEU A 211 2.05 12.65 -2.05
C LEU A 211 2.45 12.94 -0.59
N GLY A 212 3.15 12.02 0.06
CA GLY A 212 3.52 12.17 1.48
C GLY A 212 4.56 13.26 1.69
N ALA A 213 4.61 13.82 2.91
CA ALA A 213 5.52 14.90 3.28
C ALA A 213 7.01 14.61 3.02
N ASN A 214 7.41 13.33 2.99
CA ASN A 214 8.77 12.90 2.69
C ASN A 214 8.95 12.37 1.25
N ALA A 215 7.92 12.47 0.40
CA ALA A 215 8.00 11.94 -0.96
C ALA A 215 9.08 12.63 -1.80
N ASP A 216 9.21 13.96 -1.67
CA ASP A 216 10.22 14.72 -2.41
C ASP A 216 11.65 14.37 -1.99
N LEU A 217 11.86 14.17 -0.68
CA LEU A 217 13.15 13.70 -0.16
C LEU A 217 13.50 12.33 -0.76
N VAL A 218 12.57 11.39 -0.74
CA VAL A 218 12.80 10.03 -1.27
C VAL A 218 12.98 10.04 -2.79
N ARG A 219 12.25 10.90 -3.54
CA ARG A 219 12.51 11.11 -4.99
C ARG A 219 13.92 11.61 -5.24
N GLY A 220 14.38 12.57 -4.43
CA GLY A 220 15.74 13.09 -4.53
C GLY A 220 16.81 12.01 -4.28
N GLU A 221 16.58 11.12 -3.31
CA GLU A 221 17.47 9.99 -3.04
C GLU A 221 17.53 9.00 -4.22
N LEU A 222 16.37 8.63 -4.77
CA LEU A 222 16.30 7.72 -5.92
C LEU A 222 16.91 8.35 -7.17
N ALA A 223 16.67 9.65 -7.40
CA ALA A 223 17.27 10.37 -8.53
C ALA A 223 18.81 10.41 -8.45
N ARG A 224 19.38 10.56 -7.24
CA ARG A 224 20.84 10.49 -7.03
C ARG A 224 21.44 9.14 -7.42
N THR A 225 20.71 8.07 -7.23
CA THR A 225 21.13 6.71 -7.63
C THR A 225 20.77 6.36 -9.07
N LYS A 226 20.31 7.35 -9.87
CA LYS A 226 19.86 7.18 -11.26
C LYS A 226 18.77 6.12 -11.41
N ASP A 227 17.91 6.00 -10.40
CA ASP A 227 16.78 5.08 -10.45
C ASP A 227 15.76 5.58 -11.49
N PRO A 228 15.31 4.74 -12.43
CA PRO A 228 14.38 5.17 -13.48
C PRO A 228 12.97 5.38 -12.92
N LEU A 229 12.73 6.54 -12.31
CA LEU A 229 11.40 6.97 -11.92
C LEU A 229 10.52 7.18 -13.16
N GLY A 230 9.22 6.97 -13.02
CA GLY A 230 8.25 7.26 -14.08
C GLY A 230 7.40 8.48 -13.76
N THR A 231 6.39 8.71 -14.59
CA THR A 231 5.47 9.84 -14.44
C THR A 231 4.01 9.36 -14.41
N LEU A 232 3.28 9.73 -13.38
CA LEU A 232 1.85 9.49 -13.28
C LEU A 232 1.10 10.75 -13.72
N GLN A 233 0.38 10.64 -14.83
CA GLN A 233 -0.51 11.68 -15.34
C GLN A 233 -1.93 11.43 -14.86
N LEU A 234 -2.72 12.48 -14.76
CA LEU A 234 -4.13 12.41 -14.40
C LEU A 234 -4.94 13.11 -15.47
N SER A 235 -5.99 12.46 -15.92
CA SER A 235 -7.00 13.07 -16.79
C SER A 235 -8.38 12.76 -16.26
N SER A 236 -9.29 13.72 -16.38
CA SER A 236 -10.70 13.50 -16.04
C SER A 236 -11.56 14.21 -17.06
N SER A 237 -12.59 13.53 -17.56
CA SER A 237 -13.52 14.09 -18.53
C SER A 237 -14.41 15.18 -17.95
N LEU A 238 -14.66 15.15 -16.64
CA LEU A 238 -15.38 16.15 -15.87
C LEU A 238 -14.62 16.41 -14.55
N PRO A 239 -14.78 17.58 -13.89
CA PRO A 239 -14.05 17.90 -12.67
C PRO A 239 -14.32 16.94 -11.53
N CYS A 240 -13.27 16.47 -10.86
CA CYS A 240 -13.36 15.81 -9.56
C CYS A 240 -13.36 16.87 -8.45
N SER A 241 -14.26 16.79 -7.48
CA SER A 241 -14.21 17.64 -6.29
C SER A 241 -13.06 17.24 -5.38
N GLU A 242 -12.79 15.94 -5.31
CA GLU A 242 -11.66 15.38 -4.58
C GLU A 242 -10.97 14.33 -5.43
N LEU A 243 -9.65 14.35 -5.40
CA LEU A 243 -8.81 13.39 -6.08
C LEU A 243 -7.85 12.75 -5.07
N TRP A 244 -7.79 11.41 -5.11
CA TRP A 244 -6.94 10.64 -4.22
C TRP A 244 -6.04 9.72 -5.03
N ILE A 245 -4.80 9.55 -4.59
CA ILE A 245 -3.84 8.60 -5.15
C ILE A 245 -3.32 7.73 -4.01
N ASN A 246 -3.50 6.42 -4.10
CA ASN A 246 -3.07 5.44 -3.09
C ASN A 246 -3.46 5.89 -1.66
N ARG A 247 -4.75 6.20 -1.44
CA ARG A 247 -5.34 6.68 -0.16
C ARG A 247 -4.83 8.05 0.32
N GLN A 248 -4.11 8.80 -0.51
CA GLN A 248 -3.70 10.16 -0.19
C GLN A 248 -4.51 11.17 -0.99
N LYS A 249 -5.14 12.11 -0.30
CA LYS A 249 -5.84 13.22 -0.96
C LYS A 249 -4.83 14.15 -1.61
N LEU A 250 -5.04 14.45 -2.87
CA LEU A 250 -4.28 15.47 -3.57
C LEU A 250 -4.72 16.84 -3.06
N THR A 251 -3.77 17.57 -2.48
CA THR A 251 -3.97 18.97 -2.05
C THR A 251 -3.29 19.89 -3.07
N GLY A 252 -4.06 20.77 -3.68
CA GLY A 252 -3.55 21.68 -4.71
C GLY A 252 -3.65 21.12 -6.13
N LYS A 253 -3.05 21.85 -7.07
CA LYS A 253 -3.02 21.49 -8.49
C LYS A 253 -1.87 20.52 -8.76
N LEU A 254 -2.14 19.49 -9.55
CA LEU A 254 -1.07 18.63 -10.08
C LEU A 254 -0.08 19.45 -10.94
N PRO A 255 1.21 19.07 -10.92
CA PRO A 255 2.15 19.59 -11.88
C PRO A 255 1.67 19.31 -13.31
N ASP A 256 1.78 20.28 -14.20
CA ASP A 256 1.32 20.15 -15.60
C ASP A 256 2.02 18.98 -16.33
N LYS A 257 3.23 18.62 -15.92
CA LYS A 257 4.00 17.46 -16.44
C LYS A 257 3.65 16.14 -15.78
N GLY A 258 2.70 16.11 -14.84
CA GLY A 258 2.37 14.94 -14.03
C GLY A 258 3.24 14.80 -12.78
N LEU A 259 2.95 13.79 -11.99
CA LEU A 259 3.63 13.45 -10.73
C LEU A 259 4.76 12.45 -10.99
N VAL A 260 5.99 12.80 -10.65
CA VAL A 260 7.12 11.85 -10.68
C VAL A 260 6.94 10.82 -9.57
N VAL A 261 6.95 9.54 -9.94
CA VAL A 261 6.65 8.42 -9.03
C VAL A 261 7.58 7.23 -9.27
N ALA A 262 7.68 6.33 -8.31
CA ALA A 262 8.35 5.06 -8.51
C ALA A 262 7.56 4.16 -9.49
N PRO A 263 8.21 3.24 -10.21
CA PRO A 263 7.51 2.20 -10.95
C PRO A 263 6.59 1.38 -10.02
N GLY A 264 5.37 1.10 -10.47
CA GLY A 264 4.37 0.40 -9.69
C GLY A 264 2.94 0.73 -10.09
N THR A 265 1.98 0.09 -9.43
CA THR A 265 0.55 0.30 -9.69
C THR A 265 -0.03 1.35 -8.74
N TYR A 266 -0.71 2.32 -9.32
CA TYR A 266 -1.36 3.42 -8.61
C TYR A 266 -2.87 3.30 -8.75
N LYS A 267 -3.56 3.43 -7.62
CA LYS A 267 -5.03 3.49 -7.55
C LYS A 267 -5.44 4.95 -7.36
N GLY A 268 -6.19 5.48 -8.30
CA GLY A 268 -6.82 6.79 -8.21
C GLY A 268 -8.29 6.68 -7.81
N LEU A 269 -8.78 7.67 -7.07
CA LEU A 269 -10.20 7.89 -6.80
C LEU A 269 -10.55 9.32 -7.16
N CYS A 270 -11.46 9.47 -8.13
CA CYS A 270 -12.15 10.71 -8.41
C CYS A 270 -13.49 10.69 -7.66
N PHE A 271 -13.70 11.63 -6.77
CA PHE A 271 -14.90 11.76 -5.98
C PHE A 271 -15.60 13.08 -6.28
N ASN A 272 -16.91 13.05 -6.48
CA ASN A 272 -17.73 14.24 -6.64
C ASN A 272 -19.08 14.04 -5.95
N PRO A 273 -19.29 14.58 -4.74
CA PRO A 273 -20.50 14.38 -3.97
C PRO A 273 -21.74 15.01 -4.62
N ARG A 274 -21.58 16.08 -5.42
CA ARG A 274 -22.69 16.71 -6.14
C ARG A 274 -23.40 15.73 -7.09
N TYR A 275 -22.64 14.80 -7.67
CA TYR A 275 -23.15 13.83 -8.62
C TYR A 275 -23.15 12.40 -8.05
N GLU A 276 -23.05 12.27 -6.73
CA GLU A 276 -23.00 10.96 -6.03
C GLU A 276 -21.96 9.99 -6.64
N MET A 277 -20.84 10.55 -7.14
CA MET A 277 -19.87 9.77 -7.90
C MET A 277 -18.61 9.46 -7.11
N ALA A 278 -18.22 8.19 -7.14
CA ALA A 278 -16.90 7.71 -6.71
C ALA A 278 -16.34 6.77 -7.79
N LEU A 279 -15.37 7.25 -8.56
CA LEU A 279 -14.78 6.47 -9.65
C LEU A 279 -13.35 6.10 -9.33
N PHE A 280 -13.07 4.77 -9.33
CA PHE A 280 -11.73 4.22 -9.14
C PHE A 280 -11.11 3.87 -10.49
N GLU A 281 -9.83 4.26 -10.66
CA GLU A 281 -9.00 3.89 -11.80
C GLU A 281 -7.63 3.40 -11.34
N TYR A 282 -6.98 2.61 -12.21
CA TYR A 282 -5.66 2.05 -11.97
C TYR A 282 -4.74 2.39 -13.13
N ALA A 283 -3.49 2.70 -12.81
CA ALA A 283 -2.44 2.89 -13.80
C ALA A 283 -1.16 2.23 -13.30
N THR A 284 -0.50 1.47 -14.16
CA THR A 284 0.82 0.89 -13.87
C THR A 284 1.89 1.73 -14.55
N VAL A 285 2.76 2.31 -13.74
CA VAL A 285 3.90 3.10 -14.19
C VAL A 285 5.10 2.17 -14.33
N GLU A 286 5.63 2.08 -15.54
CA GLU A 286 6.87 1.36 -15.82
C GLU A 286 8.09 2.28 -15.61
N PRO A 287 9.31 1.69 -15.42
CA PRO A 287 10.54 2.46 -15.26
C PRO A 287 10.75 3.44 -16.42
N GLY A 288 10.92 4.73 -16.11
CA GLY A 288 11.16 5.80 -17.08
C GLY A 288 9.98 6.17 -17.99
N LYS A 289 8.81 5.53 -17.82
CA LYS A 289 7.64 5.78 -18.67
C LYS A 289 6.58 6.61 -17.96
N ALA A 290 5.69 7.20 -18.77
CA ALA A 290 4.47 7.84 -18.27
C ALA A 290 3.30 6.87 -18.33
N ALA A 291 2.41 6.96 -17.34
CA ALA A 291 1.11 6.28 -17.31
C ALA A 291 0.03 7.27 -16.86
N THR A 292 -1.22 7.04 -17.27
CA THR A 292 -2.33 7.95 -17.01
C THR A 292 -3.44 7.27 -16.21
N LEU A 293 -3.83 7.88 -15.09
CA LEU A 293 -5.11 7.61 -14.43
C LEU A 293 -6.18 8.41 -15.17
N ALA A 294 -6.98 7.73 -15.99
CA ALA A 294 -7.98 8.36 -16.84
C ALA A 294 -9.39 8.15 -16.28
N PHE A 295 -9.92 9.16 -15.58
CA PHE A 295 -11.27 9.13 -15.05
C PHE A 295 -12.27 9.54 -16.14
N ARG A 296 -12.85 8.54 -16.78
CA ARG A 296 -13.83 8.71 -17.85
C ARG A 296 -15.24 8.61 -17.26
N TRP A 297 -15.92 9.74 -17.11
CA TRP A 297 -17.26 9.77 -16.55
C TRP A 297 -18.16 10.79 -17.24
N ALA A 298 -19.45 10.59 -17.06
CA ALA A 298 -20.53 11.39 -17.62
C ALA A 298 -21.57 11.66 -16.53
N ILE A 299 -22.53 12.55 -16.81
CA ILE A 299 -23.65 12.82 -15.94
C ILE A 299 -24.91 12.25 -16.58
N VAL A 300 -25.66 11.45 -15.83
CA VAL A 300 -27.03 11.07 -16.17
C VAL A 300 -27.97 11.99 -15.43
N GLU A 301 -28.74 12.77 -16.18
CA GLU A 301 -29.78 13.66 -15.65
C GLU A 301 -31.15 13.01 -15.76
N ASN A 302 -31.78 12.74 -14.63
CA ASN A 302 -33.11 12.14 -14.56
C ASN A 302 -34.19 13.23 -14.72
N ARG A 303 -34.88 13.24 -15.85
CA ARG A 303 -36.06 14.07 -16.11
C ARG A 303 -37.28 13.21 -16.40
N LEU A 304 -37.43 12.10 -15.70
CA LEU A 304 -38.63 11.29 -15.78
C LEU A 304 -39.84 12.07 -15.28
N ALA A 305 -40.96 11.90 -15.95
CA ALA A 305 -42.21 12.59 -15.60
C ALA A 305 -42.74 12.18 -14.21
N HIS A 306 -42.33 10.99 -13.75
CA HIS A 306 -42.69 10.46 -12.44
C HIS A 306 -41.55 10.67 -11.43
N PRO A 307 -41.79 11.39 -10.31
CA PRO A 307 -40.74 11.72 -9.36
C PRO A 307 -40.10 10.51 -8.64
N LEU A 308 -40.77 9.36 -8.65
CA LEU A 308 -40.27 8.10 -8.07
C LEU A 308 -39.76 7.10 -9.11
N GLY A 309 -39.66 7.49 -10.37
CA GLY A 309 -39.15 6.65 -11.45
C GLY A 309 -37.66 6.30 -11.19
N ARG A 310 -37.31 5.02 -11.39
CA ARG A 310 -35.95 4.50 -11.17
C ARG A 310 -35.21 4.29 -12.48
N ILE A 311 -33.92 4.57 -12.44
CA ILE A 311 -33.00 4.29 -13.54
C ILE A 311 -31.98 3.27 -13.05
N ALA A 312 -31.86 2.14 -13.75
CA ALA A 312 -30.75 1.22 -13.60
C ALA A 312 -29.90 1.23 -14.87
N LEU A 313 -28.59 1.33 -14.69
CA LEU A 313 -27.62 1.35 -15.78
C LEU A 313 -26.65 0.19 -15.65
N GLU A 314 -26.31 -0.44 -16.77
CA GLU A 314 -25.29 -1.48 -16.80
C GLU A 314 -23.94 -0.91 -16.38
N ASN A 315 -23.24 -1.65 -15.48
CA ASN A 315 -21.90 -1.27 -15.03
C ASN A 315 -20.90 -1.37 -16.20
N PRO A 316 -20.25 -0.29 -16.62
CA PRO A 316 -19.33 -0.34 -17.75
C PRO A 316 -18.08 -1.21 -17.47
N LYS A 317 -17.73 -1.42 -16.18
CA LYS A 317 -16.59 -2.25 -15.73
C LYS A 317 -16.96 -3.71 -15.44
N ALA A 318 -18.26 -4.02 -15.36
CA ALA A 318 -18.78 -5.37 -15.09
C ALA A 318 -20.02 -5.64 -15.94
N PRO A 319 -19.85 -6.07 -17.20
CA PRO A 319 -20.96 -6.34 -18.11
C PRO A 319 -22.00 -7.29 -17.52
N GLY A 320 -23.28 -6.96 -17.70
CA GLY A 320 -24.41 -7.72 -17.15
C GLY A 320 -24.79 -7.34 -15.72
N VAL A 321 -23.95 -6.60 -14.98
CA VAL A 321 -24.28 -6.08 -13.65
C VAL A 321 -24.98 -4.73 -13.79
N MET A 322 -26.17 -4.60 -13.19
CA MET A 322 -26.95 -3.35 -13.21
C MET A 322 -26.64 -2.55 -11.93
N ILE A 323 -26.40 -1.26 -12.10
CA ILE A 323 -26.26 -0.27 -11.01
C ILE A 323 -27.58 0.49 -10.94
N ASP A 324 -28.24 0.48 -9.79
CA ASP A 324 -29.39 1.34 -9.52
C ASP A 324 -28.90 2.77 -9.27
N LEU A 325 -29.27 3.71 -10.10
CA LEU A 325 -28.92 5.12 -9.98
C LEU A 325 -29.84 5.88 -9.00
N GLY A 326 -30.82 5.17 -8.44
CA GLY A 326 -31.73 5.73 -7.44
C GLY A 326 -32.78 6.67 -8.02
N ILE A 327 -33.55 7.25 -7.09
CA ILE A 327 -34.63 8.24 -7.38
C ILE A 327 -34.31 9.62 -6.80
N THR A 328 -33.35 9.69 -5.88
CA THR A 328 -33.17 10.84 -4.98
C THR A 328 -32.34 11.97 -5.58
N SER A 329 -31.50 11.68 -6.57
CA SER A 329 -30.67 12.70 -7.20
C SER A 329 -31.08 12.91 -8.67
N PRO A 330 -31.41 14.17 -9.08
CA PRO A 330 -31.72 14.46 -10.46
C PRO A 330 -30.52 14.30 -11.39
N GLU A 331 -29.29 14.33 -10.86
CA GLU A 331 -28.03 14.24 -11.59
C GLU A 331 -27.09 13.25 -10.91
N VAL A 332 -26.71 12.18 -11.59
CA VAL A 332 -25.80 11.15 -11.07
C VAL A 332 -24.59 11.01 -11.99
N GLY A 333 -23.38 10.97 -11.39
CA GLY A 333 -22.14 10.69 -12.12
C GLY A 333 -21.99 9.19 -12.39
N VAL A 334 -21.75 8.82 -13.63
CA VAL A 334 -21.59 7.43 -14.08
C VAL A 334 -20.28 7.25 -14.84
N ALA A 335 -19.64 6.09 -14.67
CA ALA A 335 -18.48 5.76 -15.49
C ALA A 335 -18.87 5.61 -16.95
N ALA A 336 -18.05 6.13 -17.87
CA ALA A 336 -18.20 5.90 -19.29
C ALA A 336 -17.38 4.68 -19.72
N PRO A 337 -17.88 3.80 -20.61
CA PRO A 337 -17.17 2.63 -21.07
C PRO A 337 -15.89 3.02 -21.83
N ALA A 338 -14.79 2.29 -21.57
CA ALA A 338 -13.50 2.59 -22.21
C ALA A 338 -13.50 2.27 -23.71
N ASP A 339 -14.28 1.26 -24.10
CA ASP A 339 -14.42 0.76 -25.47
C ASP A 339 -15.52 1.49 -26.28
N GLY A 340 -16.22 2.45 -25.65
CA GLY A 340 -17.30 3.18 -26.29
C GLY A 340 -18.55 2.35 -26.60
N ARG A 341 -18.70 1.14 -26.02
CA ARG A 341 -19.87 0.30 -26.21
C ARG A 341 -21.16 0.93 -25.67
N LYS A 342 -22.29 0.58 -26.23
CA LYS A 342 -23.58 0.95 -25.67
C LYS A 342 -23.87 0.16 -24.39
N LEU A 343 -24.40 0.85 -23.38
CA LEU A 343 -24.79 0.26 -22.10
C LEU A 343 -26.31 0.00 -22.11
N LYS A 344 -26.71 -1.06 -21.41
CA LYS A 344 -28.11 -1.34 -21.13
C LYS A 344 -28.63 -0.39 -20.06
N MET A 345 -29.70 0.32 -20.32
CA MET A 345 -30.43 1.16 -19.38
C MET A 345 -31.83 0.62 -19.19
N ILE A 346 -32.29 0.52 -17.95
CA ILE A 346 -33.65 0.10 -17.60
C ILE A 346 -34.30 1.26 -16.86
N LEU A 347 -35.43 1.71 -17.40
CA LEU A 347 -36.28 2.72 -16.80
C LEU A 347 -37.50 2.03 -16.21
N LYS A 348 -37.86 2.39 -14.97
CA LYS A 348 -39.08 1.89 -14.31
C LYS A 348 -39.86 3.08 -13.76
N ASP A 349 -41.19 3.03 -13.88
CA ASP A 349 -42.06 3.99 -13.20
C ASP A 349 -42.14 3.70 -11.70
N ASP A 350 -42.81 4.55 -10.96
CA ASP A 350 -43.02 4.44 -9.52
C ASP A 350 -43.84 3.20 -9.10
N SER A 351 -44.73 2.74 -9.95
CA SER A 351 -45.52 1.52 -9.74
C SER A 351 -44.75 0.24 -10.10
N GLY A 352 -43.66 0.36 -10.86
CA GLY A 352 -42.90 -0.76 -11.41
C GLY A 352 -43.59 -1.51 -12.56
N VAL A 353 -44.77 -1.06 -12.96
CA VAL A 353 -45.58 -1.68 -14.05
C VAL A 353 -45.00 -1.32 -15.39
N ARG A 354 -44.64 -0.06 -15.60
CA ARG A 354 -44.03 0.37 -16.85
C ARG A 354 -42.52 0.21 -16.77
N THR A 355 -41.96 -0.63 -17.62
CA THR A 355 -40.54 -0.85 -17.77
C THR A 355 -40.10 -0.66 -19.20
N GLU A 356 -39.07 0.14 -19.41
CA GLU A 356 -38.49 0.34 -20.74
C GLU A 356 -37.00 0.00 -20.71
N VAL A 357 -36.50 -0.71 -21.69
CA VAL A 357 -35.09 -1.09 -21.85
C VAL A 357 -34.53 -0.37 -23.06
N ARG A 358 -33.46 0.40 -22.84
CA ARG A 358 -32.76 1.15 -23.90
C ARG A 358 -31.29 0.74 -23.97
N ALA A 359 -30.72 0.79 -25.15
CA ALA A 359 -29.28 0.77 -25.36
C ALA A 359 -28.79 2.22 -25.50
N VAL A 360 -28.01 2.70 -24.56
CA VAL A 360 -27.56 4.10 -24.52
C VAL A 360 -26.06 4.22 -24.76
N GLN A 361 -25.69 5.23 -25.55
CA GLN A 361 -24.29 5.63 -25.69
C GLN A 361 -23.96 6.62 -24.58
N ILE A 362 -22.91 6.35 -23.84
CA ILE A 362 -22.41 7.26 -22.79
C ILE A 362 -20.97 7.65 -23.12
N GLU A 363 -20.77 8.90 -23.44
CA GLU A 363 -19.45 9.44 -23.78
C GLU A 363 -18.86 10.20 -22.60
N PRO A 364 -17.52 10.14 -22.41
CA PRO A 364 -16.84 10.90 -21.35
C PRO A 364 -17.14 12.40 -21.49
N GLY A 365 -17.51 13.03 -20.38
CA GLY A 365 -17.85 14.46 -20.32
C GLY A 365 -19.28 14.79 -20.76
N GLN A 366 -20.03 13.83 -21.26
CA GLN A 366 -21.40 14.03 -21.71
C GLN A 366 -22.36 14.22 -20.54
N ARG A 367 -23.44 14.98 -20.81
CA ARG A 367 -24.65 15.01 -19.99
C ARG A 367 -25.76 14.29 -20.76
N LEU A 368 -26.15 13.10 -20.30
CA LEU A 368 -27.25 12.32 -20.86
C LEU A 368 -28.54 12.66 -20.13
N VAL A 369 -29.50 13.31 -20.84
CA VAL A 369 -30.80 13.60 -20.29
C VAL A 369 -31.73 12.44 -20.57
N VAL A 370 -32.25 11.80 -19.54
CA VAL A 370 -33.19 10.68 -19.64
C VAL A 370 -34.60 11.18 -19.45
N LYS A 371 -35.45 10.94 -20.45
CA LYS A 371 -36.87 11.26 -20.45
C LYS A 371 -37.65 10.00 -20.83
N TRP A 372 -38.91 9.91 -20.39
CA TRP A 372 -39.86 8.92 -20.89
C TRP A 372 -40.29 9.31 -22.32
#